data_cb9fb7d12c36d55a730b134442261f39
#
_entry.id   cb9fb7d12c36d55a730b134442261f39
#
_cell.length_a   1.000
_cell.length_b   1.000
_cell.length_c   1.000
_cell.angle_alpha   90.00
_cell.angle_beta   90.00
_cell.angle_gamma   90.00
#
_symmetry.space_group_name_H-M   'P 1'
#
loop_
_entity.id
_entity.type
_entity.pdbx_description
1 polymer ?
#
loop_
_entity_poly.entity_id
_entity_poly.type
_entity_poly.pdbx_seq_one_letter_code
_entity_poly.pdbx_strand_id
1 'polypeptide(L)'
;VTVSQPHRYTLANGLRVVLAPDDTAPVVGVSVHYDVGFRSEPEGRTGFAHLFEHLMFQGSESLEKLAHFRHVQSSGGTFNGSTHPDYTDYFEVLPSAALERALFLEADRMRAPKLTEENLRNQIDVVKEEIRLNVLNRPYGGFPWILLPPVLFDTFPNAHNGYGGFEDLEQATVADCAAFFDTYYAPANAVLTVAGDFTVEAAKELIERHFGDVPARPRPQRPSFAEPPPTTEVRADHPDPLAPLPAVAIGYRIPDPIDELDAYLAYLVLAGVLTDGDGSRLQQRLVYGDQLVTEVSAGCGMFGPFEARDPDTFTITAMYSPEVALDPVLAAIDEELERLASTPPDQAELAKITARWAASLHKEHDRIVSRTLALGAFELLYGNPSLVYELPERISAITPDAVSAAAKALRPDSRAILTVTPSGGAE
;
A
#
# COMPACT_ATOMS: atom_id res chain seq x y z
N VAL A 1 -23.90 9.63 13.01
CA VAL A 1 -24.38 8.97 11.77
C VAL A 1 -24.21 7.48 11.97
N THR A 2 -25.32 6.73 11.98
CA THR A 2 -25.25 5.26 12.06
C THR A 2 -24.73 4.79 10.70
N VAL A 3 -23.46 4.41 10.60
CA VAL A 3 -22.90 3.85 9.38
C VAL A 3 -23.54 2.48 9.16
N SER A 4 -24.23 2.30 8.03
CA SER A 4 -24.80 1.02 7.65
C SER A 4 -23.67 0.03 7.38
N GLN A 5 -23.78 -1.19 7.91
CA GLN A 5 -22.83 -2.27 7.60
C GLN A 5 -22.83 -2.56 6.10
N PRO A 6 -21.67 -2.79 5.48
CA PRO A 6 -21.60 -3.13 4.07
C PRO A 6 -22.32 -4.44 3.76
N HIS A 7 -23.07 -4.46 2.67
CA HIS A 7 -23.66 -5.70 2.15
C HIS A 7 -22.61 -6.54 1.44
N ARG A 8 -22.53 -7.82 1.74
CA ARG A 8 -21.55 -8.75 1.16
C ARG A 8 -22.24 -9.93 0.51
N TYR A 9 -21.80 -10.32 -0.66
CA TYR A 9 -22.21 -11.57 -1.32
C TYR A 9 -21.17 -12.00 -2.35
N THR A 10 -21.35 -13.19 -2.91
CA THR A 10 -20.44 -13.75 -3.92
C THR A 10 -21.26 -14.20 -5.13
N LEU A 11 -20.83 -13.83 -6.34
CA LEU A 11 -21.42 -14.30 -7.58
C LEU A 11 -21.09 -15.79 -7.84
N ALA A 12 -21.84 -16.41 -8.73
CA ALA A 12 -21.63 -17.82 -9.11
C ALA A 12 -20.24 -18.11 -9.67
N ASN A 13 -19.58 -17.13 -10.31
CA ASN A 13 -18.22 -17.22 -10.82
C ASN A 13 -17.13 -16.98 -9.76
N GLY A 14 -17.52 -16.76 -8.50
CA GLY A 14 -16.61 -16.57 -7.38
C GLY A 14 -16.23 -15.12 -7.08
N LEU A 15 -16.69 -14.13 -7.84
CA LEU A 15 -16.43 -12.71 -7.56
C LEU A 15 -17.10 -12.31 -6.25
N ARG A 16 -16.30 -11.82 -5.31
CA ARG A 16 -16.80 -11.25 -4.04
C ARG A 16 -17.25 -9.82 -4.28
N VAL A 17 -18.36 -9.43 -3.68
CA VAL A 17 -18.96 -8.10 -3.83
C VAL A 17 -19.19 -7.45 -2.48
N VAL A 18 -18.81 -6.20 -2.36
CA VAL A 18 -19.05 -5.33 -1.21
C VAL A 18 -19.84 -4.11 -1.67
N LEU A 19 -21.01 -3.88 -1.07
CA LEU A 19 -21.88 -2.74 -1.36
C LEU A 19 -22.06 -1.87 -0.12
N ALA A 20 -21.71 -0.60 -0.22
CA ALA A 20 -21.84 0.40 0.85
C ALA A 20 -22.67 1.60 0.35
N PRO A 21 -24.02 1.51 0.36
CA PRO A 21 -24.90 2.59 -0.10
C PRO A 21 -24.83 3.80 0.84
N ASP A 22 -24.75 4.99 0.24
CA ASP A 22 -24.67 6.28 0.91
C ASP A 22 -25.20 7.38 -0.04
N ASP A 23 -26.38 7.88 0.24
CA ASP A 23 -27.10 8.88 -0.59
C ASP A 23 -26.80 10.34 -0.22
N THR A 24 -25.77 10.57 0.57
CA THR A 24 -25.39 11.94 1.01
C THR A 24 -24.87 12.81 -0.11
N ALA A 25 -24.36 12.22 -1.19
CA ALA A 25 -23.91 12.93 -2.39
C ALA A 25 -24.19 12.07 -3.66
N PRO A 26 -24.55 12.68 -4.80
CA PRO A 26 -24.91 11.95 -6.03
C PRO A 26 -23.68 11.43 -6.78
N VAL A 27 -22.84 10.68 -6.08
CA VAL A 27 -21.59 10.09 -6.60
C VAL A 27 -21.46 8.63 -6.18
N VAL A 28 -20.76 7.85 -6.99
CA VAL A 28 -20.38 6.47 -6.69
C VAL A 28 -18.91 6.27 -6.89
N GLY A 29 -18.30 5.45 -6.02
CA GLY A 29 -16.99 4.86 -6.20
C GLY A 29 -17.17 3.38 -6.56
N VAL A 30 -16.45 2.93 -7.57
CA VAL A 30 -16.36 1.53 -7.97
C VAL A 30 -14.90 1.13 -7.94
N SER A 31 -14.56 0.00 -7.32
CA SER A 31 -13.21 -0.53 -7.38
C SER A 31 -13.20 -2.05 -7.54
N VAL A 32 -12.17 -2.55 -8.21
CA VAL A 32 -11.87 -3.98 -8.29
C VAL A 32 -10.47 -4.20 -7.74
N HIS A 33 -10.37 -5.00 -6.69
CA HIS A 33 -9.11 -5.42 -6.09
C HIS A 33 -8.83 -6.86 -6.49
N TYR A 34 -7.67 -7.10 -7.09
CA TYR A 34 -7.17 -8.44 -7.43
C TYR A 34 -6.12 -8.88 -6.42
N ASP A 35 -6.23 -10.11 -5.91
CA ASP A 35 -5.29 -10.70 -4.93
C ASP A 35 -3.99 -11.11 -5.62
N VAL A 36 -3.29 -10.12 -6.17
CA VAL A 36 -1.98 -10.22 -6.80
C VAL A 36 -1.28 -8.87 -6.72
N GLY A 37 -0.12 -8.84 -6.09
CA GLY A 37 0.77 -7.71 -6.03
C GLY A 37 2.18 -8.12 -6.42
N PHE A 38 3.15 -7.22 -6.27
CA PHE A 38 4.51 -7.52 -6.70
C PHE A 38 5.17 -8.64 -5.89
N ARG A 39 4.77 -8.89 -4.63
CA ARG A 39 5.30 -10.04 -3.87
C ARG A 39 4.94 -11.41 -4.48
N SER A 40 3.93 -11.47 -5.35
CA SER A 40 3.55 -12.68 -6.06
C SER A 40 4.35 -12.92 -7.34
N GLU A 41 5.22 -12.00 -7.72
CA GLU A 41 6.05 -12.11 -8.93
C GLU A 41 7.13 -13.17 -8.74
N PRO A 42 7.35 -14.07 -9.73
CA PRO A 42 8.46 -15.00 -9.68
C PRO A 42 9.79 -14.28 -10.00
N GLU A 43 10.88 -14.82 -9.48
CA GLU A 43 12.23 -14.37 -9.82
C GLU A 43 12.47 -14.40 -11.34
N GLY A 44 13.08 -13.35 -11.87
CA GLY A 44 13.27 -13.16 -13.31
C GLY A 44 12.03 -12.63 -14.05
N ARG A 45 10.98 -12.24 -13.33
CA ARG A 45 9.76 -11.65 -13.84
C ARG A 45 9.31 -10.45 -12.98
N THR A 46 10.25 -9.66 -12.49
CA THR A 46 9.97 -8.51 -11.64
C THR A 46 9.33 -7.36 -12.41
N GLY A 47 8.43 -6.64 -11.77
CA GLY A 47 7.70 -5.53 -12.37
C GLY A 47 6.45 -5.93 -13.17
N PHE A 48 6.10 -7.24 -13.22
CA PHE A 48 4.94 -7.72 -13.97
C PHE A 48 3.61 -7.24 -13.42
N ALA A 49 3.45 -7.16 -12.11
CA ALA A 49 2.21 -6.68 -11.49
C ALA A 49 1.96 -5.22 -11.87
N HIS A 50 2.99 -4.37 -11.81
CA HIS A 50 2.90 -2.97 -12.20
C HIS A 50 2.74 -2.79 -13.72
N LEU A 51 3.50 -3.53 -14.54
CA LEU A 51 3.31 -3.53 -15.99
C LEU A 51 1.88 -3.93 -16.36
N PHE A 52 1.31 -4.91 -15.64
CA PHE A 52 -0.03 -5.38 -15.89
C PHE A 52 -1.09 -4.33 -15.50
N GLU A 53 -0.85 -3.55 -14.44
CA GLU A 53 -1.69 -2.39 -14.11
C GLU A 53 -1.80 -1.45 -15.31
N HIS A 54 -0.69 -1.12 -15.98
CA HIS A 54 -0.69 -0.31 -17.20
C HIS A 54 -1.42 -0.96 -18.37
N LEU A 55 -1.22 -2.26 -18.59
CA LEU A 55 -1.83 -3.00 -19.70
C LEU A 55 -3.36 -3.07 -19.60
N MET A 56 -3.91 -3.08 -18.39
CA MET A 56 -5.35 -3.11 -18.15
C MET A 56 -6.09 -1.85 -18.63
N PHE A 57 -5.36 -0.79 -18.95
CA PHE A 57 -5.92 0.45 -19.52
C PHE A 57 -5.77 0.55 -21.06
N GLN A 58 -5.17 -0.46 -21.70
CA GLN A 58 -4.85 -0.40 -23.14
C GLN A 58 -5.95 -0.95 -24.06
N GLY A 59 -7.18 -1.00 -23.56
CA GLY A 59 -8.33 -1.57 -24.25
C GLY A 59 -8.72 -2.93 -23.71
N SER A 60 -9.91 -3.39 -24.07
CA SER A 60 -10.52 -4.62 -23.59
C SER A 60 -11.33 -5.29 -24.69
N GLU A 61 -12.09 -6.34 -24.38
CA GLU A 61 -12.83 -7.12 -25.38
C GLU A 61 -13.66 -6.24 -26.32
N SER A 62 -14.43 -5.30 -25.76
CA SER A 62 -15.34 -4.42 -26.47
C SER A 62 -14.79 -3.01 -26.72
N LEU A 63 -13.66 -2.66 -26.12
CA LEU A 63 -13.15 -1.30 -26.09
C LEU A 63 -11.80 -1.15 -26.78
N GLU A 64 -11.68 -0.08 -27.58
CA GLU A 64 -10.42 0.33 -28.17
C GLU A 64 -9.49 0.96 -27.12
N LYS A 65 -8.19 1.02 -27.44
CA LYS A 65 -7.18 1.72 -26.66
C LYS A 65 -7.66 3.13 -26.26
N LEU A 66 -7.49 3.51 -24.98
CA LEU A 66 -7.92 4.79 -24.40
C LEU A 66 -9.45 5.01 -24.35
N ALA A 67 -10.27 4.05 -24.78
CA ALA A 67 -11.73 4.20 -24.70
C ALA A 67 -12.21 4.23 -23.24
N HIS A 68 -11.60 3.45 -22.35
CA HIS A 68 -11.88 3.48 -20.92
C HIS A 68 -11.76 4.92 -20.37
N PHE A 69 -10.65 5.60 -20.63
CA PHE A 69 -10.40 6.99 -20.23
C PHE A 69 -11.50 7.93 -20.74
N ARG A 70 -11.83 7.85 -22.03
CA ARG A 70 -12.87 8.70 -22.63
C ARG A 70 -14.23 8.47 -21.98
N HIS A 71 -14.60 7.23 -21.69
CA HIS A 71 -15.88 6.90 -21.09
C HIS A 71 -16.00 7.43 -19.67
N VAL A 72 -14.96 7.31 -18.84
CA VAL A 72 -14.95 7.83 -17.47
C VAL A 72 -14.94 9.35 -17.47
N GLN A 73 -14.04 9.98 -18.20
CA GLN A 73 -13.91 11.45 -18.25
C GLN A 73 -15.14 12.15 -18.86
N SER A 74 -15.71 11.58 -19.91
CA SER A 74 -16.95 12.13 -20.51
C SER A 74 -18.17 12.01 -19.60
N SER A 75 -18.11 11.14 -18.59
CA SER A 75 -19.12 11.04 -17.54
C SER A 75 -18.89 12.01 -16.38
N GLY A 76 -17.81 12.80 -16.41
CA GLY A 76 -17.41 13.68 -15.31
C GLY A 76 -16.69 12.94 -14.18
N GLY A 77 -16.16 11.75 -14.44
CA GLY A 77 -15.48 10.92 -13.46
C GLY A 77 -13.96 11.00 -13.51
N THR A 78 -13.36 10.37 -12.52
CA THR A 78 -11.92 10.13 -12.37
C THR A 78 -11.68 8.63 -12.19
N PHE A 79 -10.48 8.17 -12.54
CA PHE A 79 -10.08 6.78 -12.40
C PHE A 79 -8.57 6.69 -12.14
N ASN A 80 -8.13 5.56 -11.61
CA ASN A 80 -6.72 5.18 -11.55
C ASN A 80 -6.59 3.67 -11.28
N GLY A 81 -5.35 3.20 -11.18
CA GLY A 81 -4.96 1.91 -10.65
C GLY A 81 -3.77 2.09 -9.72
N SER A 82 -3.50 1.10 -8.88
CA SER A 82 -2.30 1.03 -8.06
C SER A 82 -1.88 -0.41 -7.78
N THR A 83 -0.57 -0.61 -7.72
CA THR A 83 0.05 -1.90 -7.41
C THR A 83 0.70 -1.85 -6.04
N HIS A 84 0.26 -2.75 -5.16
CA HIS A 84 0.71 -2.90 -3.77
C HIS A 84 1.51 -4.20 -3.60
N PRO A 85 2.09 -4.44 -2.43
CA PRO A 85 2.79 -5.71 -2.19
C PRO A 85 1.95 -6.95 -2.48
N ASP A 86 0.67 -6.95 -2.08
CA ASP A 86 -0.19 -8.14 -2.11
C ASP A 86 -1.43 -8.02 -2.98
N TYR A 87 -1.72 -6.85 -3.53
CA TYR A 87 -2.88 -6.66 -4.40
C TYR A 87 -2.62 -5.58 -5.44
N THR A 88 -3.44 -5.59 -6.48
CA THR A 88 -3.53 -4.52 -7.48
C THR A 88 -5.00 -4.09 -7.55
N ASP A 89 -5.25 -2.80 -7.51
CA ASP A 89 -6.59 -2.25 -7.59
C ASP A 89 -6.77 -1.33 -8.78
N TYR A 90 -8.03 -1.24 -9.20
CA TYR A 90 -8.51 -0.30 -10.22
C TYR A 90 -9.77 0.35 -9.69
N PHE A 91 -9.94 1.64 -9.94
CA PHE A 91 -11.11 2.35 -9.45
C PHE A 91 -11.57 3.48 -10.34
N GLU A 92 -12.87 3.75 -10.27
CA GLU A 92 -13.50 4.96 -10.81
C GLU A 92 -14.35 5.64 -9.74
N VAL A 93 -14.41 6.98 -9.82
CA VAL A 93 -15.39 7.79 -9.11
C VAL A 93 -16.19 8.58 -10.16
N LEU A 94 -17.50 8.40 -10.16
CA LEU A 94 -18.39 8.98 -11.16
C LEU A 94 -19.67 9.54 -10.50
N PRO A 95 -20.43 10.41 -11.20
CA PRO A 95 -21.81 10.67 -10.82
C PRO A 95 -22.62 9.38 -10.77
N SER A 96 -23.55 9.26 -9.80
CA SER A 96 -24.33 8.03 -9.56
C SER A 96 -25.10 7.52 -10.78
N ALA A 97 -25.56 8.41 -11.66
CA ALA A 97 -26.20 8.06 -12.93
C ALA A 97 -25.29 7.28 -13.91
N ALA A 98 -23.98 7.28 -13.69
CA ALA A 98 -23.00 6.57 -14.51
C ALA A 98 -22.56 5.21 -13.92
N LEU A 99 -23.18 4.73 -12.83
CA LEU A 99 -22.81 3.48 -12.17
C LEU A 99 -22.75 2.29 -13.15
N GLU A 100 -23.77 2.12 -13.98
CA GLU A 100 -23.81 1.01 -14.96
C GLU A 100 -22.61 1.06 -15.92
N ARG A 101 -22.19 2.28 -16.32
CA ARG A 101 -21.01 2.45 -17.18
C ARG A 101 -19.73 1.99 -16.49
N ALA A 102 -19.50 2.34 -15.23
CA ALA A 102 -18.35 1.88 -14.47
C ALA A 102 -18.33 0.35 -14.34
N LEU A 103 -19.48 -0.25 -14.01
CA LEU A 103 -19.60 -1.70 -13.90
C LEU A 103 -19.33 -2.41 -15.25
N PHE A 104 -19.81 -1.85 -16.35
CA PHE A 104 -19.50 -2.36 -17.68
C PHE A 104 -18.00 -2.31 -17.99
N LEU A 105 -17.34 -1.17 -17.72
CA LEU A 105 -15.92 -0.98 -18.00
C LEU A 105 -15.05 -1.98 -17.22
N GLU A 106 -15.33 -2.16 -15.95
CA GLU A 106 -14.61 -3.11 -15.09
C GLU A 106 -14.86 -4.57 -15.49
N ALA A 107 -16.10 -4.93 -15.82
CA ALA A 107 -16.44 -6.27 -16.27
C ALA A 107 -15.79 -6.61 -17.61
N ASP A 108 -15.76 -5.65 -18.56
CA ASP A 108 -15.20 -5.85 -19.89
C ASP A 108 -13.69 -6.12 -19.83
N ARG A 109 -12.93 -5.37 -19.02
CA ARG A 109 -11.49 -5.64 -18.85
C ARG A 109 -11.20 -6.87 -17.99
N MET A 110 -12.05 -7.23 -17.03
CA MET A 110 -11.94 -8.50 -16.28
C MET A 110 -12.15 -9.70 -17.21
N ARG A 111 -12.97 -9.56 -18.25
CA ARG A 111 -13.22 -10.58 -19.25
C ARG A 111 -12.01 -10.82 -20.14
N ALA A 112 -11.49 -9.76 -20.76
CA ALA A 112 -10.32 -9.84 -21.62
C ALA A 112 -9.70 -8.45 -21.90
N PRO A 113 -8.51 -8.14 -21.38
CA PRO A 113 -7.75 -6.99 -21.82
C PRO A 113 -7.16 -7.22 -23.21
N LYS A 114 -6.90 -6.14 -23.97
CA LYS A 114 -6.21 -6.20 -25.27
C LYS A 114 -4.71 -6.37 -25.11
N LEU A 115 -4.26 -7.60 -24.99
CA LEU A 115 -2.85 -7.96 -24.88
C LEU A 115 -2.27 -8.14 -26.30
N THR A 116 -1.62 -7.10 -26.81
CA THR A 116 -0.96 -7.10 -28.13
C THR A 116 0.53 -6.75 -27.95
N GLU A 117 1.36 -7.19 -28.92
CA GLU A 117 2.79 -6.85 -28.92
C GLU A 117 3.02 -5.34 -28.92
N GLU A 118 2.22 -4.59 -29.68
CA GLU A 118 2.29 -3.12 -29.73
C GLU A 118 2.00 -2.49 -28.37
N ASN A 119 0.90 -2.90 -27.70
CA ASN A 119 0.56 -2.39 -26.38
C ASN A 119 1.62 -2.75 -25.35
N LEU A 120 2.11 -3.99 -25.37
CA LEU A 120 3.15 -4.47 -24.46
C LEU A 120 4.43 -3.64 -24.59
N ARG A 121 4.99 -3.49 -25.79
CA ARG A 121 6.21 -2.70 -26.03
C ARG A 121 6.04 -1.24 -25.62
N ASN A 122 4.91 -0.65 -25.98
CA ASN A 122 4.60 0.71 -25.58
C ASN A 122 4.56 0.87 -24.04
N GLN A 123 3.92 -0.05 -23.32
CA GLN A 123 3.83 0.06 -21.86
C GLN A 123 5.14 -0.27 -21.14
N ILE A 124 5.97 -1.16 -21.67
CA ILE A 124 7.32 -1.37 -21.17
C ILE A 124 8.13 -0.05 -21.24
N ASP A 125 8.05 0.66 -22.34
CA ASP A 125 8.75 1.94 -22.48
C ASP A 125 8.21 3.00 -21.52
N VAL A 126 6.89 3.05 -21.30
CA VAL A 126 6.25 3.94 -20.32
C VAL A 126 6.71 3.63 -18.89
N VAL A 127 6.68 2.37 -18.48
CA VAL A 127 7.13 1.94 -17.14
C VAL A 127 8.62 2.24 -16.95
N LYS A 128 9.45 1.99 -17.95
CA LYS A 128 10.89 2.32 -17.90
C LYS A 128 11.13 3.82 -17.72
N GLU A 129 10.35 4.65 -18.41
CA GLU A 129 10.43 6.10 -18.24
C GLU A 129 9.95 6.55 -16.86
N GLU A 130 8.90 5.94 -16.35
CA GLU A 130 8.43 6.19 -14.99
C GLU A 130 9.50 5.84 -13.94
N ILE A 131 10.19 4.71 -14.08
CA ILE A 131 11.30 4.34 -13.20
C ILE A 131 12.42 5.40 -13.29
N ARG A 132 12.76 5.90 -14.49
CA ARG A 132 13.75 6.96 -14.63
C ARG A 132 13.34 8.23 -13.89
N LEU A 133 12.08 8.66 -14.05
CA LEU A 133 11.59 9.90 -13.46
C LEU A 133 11.39 9.80 -11.94
N ASN A 134 10.87 8.67 -11.45
CA ASN A 134 10.49 8.53 -10.05
C ASN A 134 11.60 7.94 -9.16
N VAL A 135 12.58 7.26 -9.76
CA VAL A 135 13.64 6.58 -9.00
C VAL A 135 15.02 7.10 -9.41
N LEU A 136 15.42 6.95 -10.69
CA LEU A 136 16.81 7.14 -11.08
C LEU A 136 17.23 8.60 -11.18
N ASN A 137 16.33 9.51 -11.57
CA ASN A 137 16.64 10.92 -11.87
C ASN A 137 16.15 11.89 -10.79
N ARG A 138 15.96 11.43 -9.55
CA ARG A 138 15.56 12.28 -8.43
C ARG A 138 16.37 11.97 -7.17
N PRO A 139 16.64 12.97 -6.32
CA PRO A 139 17.24 12.74 -5.01
C PRO A 139 16.42 11.74 -4.20
N TYR A 140 17.10 10.85 -3.49
CA TYR A 140 16.48 9.82 -2.66
C TYR A 140 15.50 8.92 -3.41
N GLY A 141 15.72 8.70 -4.71
CA GLY A 141 14.84 7.87 -5.53
C GLY A 141 14.78 6.44 -5.03
N GLY A 142 13.57 5.98 -4.66
CA GLY A 142 13.37 4.65 -4.08
C GLY A 142 13.71 4.51 -2.60
N PHE A 143 14.13 5.57 -1.91
CA PHE A 143 14.34 5.57 -0.47
C PHE A 143 13.02 5.87 0.29
N PRO A 144 12.66 5.09 1.31
CA PRO A 144 13.27 3.81 1.71
C PRO A 144 12.67 2.58 0.96
N TRP A 145 11.54 2.71 0.28
CA TRP A 145 10.61 1.67 -0.17
C TRP A 145 11.14 0.71 -1.26
N ILE A 146 12.21 1.08 -2.00
CA ILE A 146 12.95 0.18 -2.88
C ILE A 146 14.24 -0.30 -2.24
N LEU A 147 14.93 0.60 -1.53
CA LEU A 147 16.31 0.37 -1.11
C LEU A 147 16.41 -0.37 0.23
N LEU A 148 15.43 -0.22 1.13
CA LEU A 148 15.43 -0.87 2.44
C LEU A 148 14.99 -2.35 2.40
N PRO A 149 13.98 -2.78 1.61
CA PRO A 149 13.54 -4.16 1.60
C PRO A 149 14.65 -5.20 1.40
N PRO A 150 15.59 -5.07 0.44
CA PRO A 150 16.67 -6.04 0.27
C PRO A 150 17.70 -6.07 1.41
N VAL A 151 17.67 -5.09 2.32
CA VAL A 151 18.50 -5.09 3.53
C VAL A 151 17.75 -5.73 4.71
N LEU A 152 16.43 -5.59 4.73
CA LEU A 152 15.57 -6.04 5.82
C LEU A 152 15.11 -7.50 5.65
N PHE A 153 14.93 -7.96 4.42
CA PHE A 153 14.35 -9.26 4.10
C PHE A 153 15.36 -10.17 3.38
N ASP A 154 15.27 -11.47 3.67
CA ASP A 154 16.15 -12.48 3.11
C ASP A 154 15.52 -13.20 1.91
N THR A 155 14.18 -13.25 1.84
CA THR A 155 13.49 -13.95 0.77
C THR A 155 13.16 -13.03 -0.41
N PHE A 156 13.25 -13.58 -1.62
CA PHE A 156 13.01 -12.84 -2.85
C PHE A 156 11.64 -12.11 -2.86
N PRO A 157 10.50 -12.73 -2.47
CA PRO A 157 9.21 -12.06 -2.51
C PRO A 157 9.16 -10.74 -1.74
N ASN A 158 9.85 -10.67 -0.61
CA ASN A 158 9.83 -9.51 0.27
C ASN A 158 10.98 -8.52 -0.01
N ALA A 159 12.07 -9.00 -0.61
CA ALA A 159 13.26 -8.18 -0.87
C ALA A 159 13.18 -7.38 -2.18
N HIS A 160 12.45 -7.85 -3.19
CA HIS A 160 12.35 -7.11 -4.46
C HIS A 160 11.28 -6.01 -4.40
N ASN A 161 11.31 -5.10 -5.38
CA ASN A 161 10.40 -3.96 -5.46
C ASN A 161 9.39 -4.10 -6.61
N GLY A 162 8.30 -3.33 -6.52
CA GLY A 162 7.19 -3.41 -7.48
C GLY A 162 7.49 -2.82 -8.87
N TYR A 163 8.52 -2.00 -9.04
CA TYR A 163 8.89 -1.51 -10.37
C TYR A 163 9.62 -2.56 -11.21
N GLY A 164 10.34 -3.48 -10.57
CA GLY A 164 11.13 -4.49 -11.24
C GLY A 164 12.40 -3.98 -11.91
N GLY A 165 13.09 -4.89 -12.59
CA GLY A 165 14.30 -4.60 -13.37
C GLY A 165 14.00 -4.35 -14.85
N PHE A 166 14.77 -3.48 -15.51
CA PHE A 166 14.66 -3.23 -16.95
C PHE A 166 14.81 -4.50 -17.79
N GLU A 167 15.73 -5.39 -17.40
CA GLU A 167 15.98 -6.65 -18.10
C GLU A 167 14.75 -7.55 -18.07
N ASP A 168 14.14 -7.73 -16.90
CA ASP A 168 12.92 -8.55 -16.74
C ASP A 168 11.75 -7.98 -17.55
N LEU A 169 11.57 -6.66 -17.54
CA LEU A 169 10.53 -5.97 -18.31
C LEU A 169 10.75 -6.15 -19.83
N GLU A 170 12.00 -6.03 -20.30
CA GLU A 170 12.34 -6.17 -21.74
C GLU A 170 12.14 -7.58 -22.26
N GLN A 171 12.27 -8.59 -21.41
CA GLN A 171 12.05 -9.99 -21.75
C GLN A 171 10.58 -10.42 -21.73
N ALA A 172 9.67 -9.55 -21.23
CA ALA A 172 8.25 -9.85 -21.17
C ALA A 172 7.65 -10.10 -22.55
N THR A 173 6.84 -11.15 -22.67
CA THR A 173 6.12 -11.53 -23.89
C THR A 173 4.61 -11.43 -23.71
N VAL A 174 3.87 -11.33 -24.80
CA VAL A 174 2.40 -11.39 -24.78
C VAL A 174 1.89 -12.68 -24.15
N ALA A 175 2.61 -13.80 -24.36
CA ALA A 175 2.26 -15.09 -23.77
C ALA A 175 2.42 -15.06 -22.24
N ASP A 176 3.49 -14.44 -21.72
CA ASP A 176 3.68 -14.25 -20.27
C ASP A 176 2.55 -13.40 -19.68
N CYS A 177 2.16 -12.32 -20.36
CA CYS A 177 1.05 -11.46 -19.95
C CYS A 177 -0.29 -12.20 -19.95
N ALA A 178 -0.55 -13.03 -20.96
CA ALA A 178 -1.76 -13.84 -21.02
C ALA A 178 -1.81 -14.85 -19.87
N ALA A 179 -0.69 -15.53 -19.59
CA ALA A 179 -0.58 -16.48 -18.48
C ALA A 179 -0.78 -15.78 -17.11
N PHE A 180 -0.24 -14.59 -16.93
CA PHE A 180 -0.43 -13.79 -15.72
C PHE A 180 -1.89 -13.38 -15.53
N PHE A 181 -2.55 -12.91 -16.59
CA PHE A 181 -3.97 -12.61 -16.58
C PHE A 181 -4.82 -13.83 -16.22
N ASP A 182 -4.60 -14.94 -16.91
CA ASP A 182 -5.36 -16.18 -16.69
C ASP A 182 -5.21 -16.71 -15.27
N THR A 183 -4.04 -16.51 -14.67
CA THR A 183 -3.75 -16.95 -13.31
C THR A 183 -4.38 -16.05 -12.26
N TYR A 184 -4.20 -14.74 -12.37
CA TYR A 184 -4.45 -13.83 -11.24
C TYR A 184 -5.70 -12.96 -11.41
N TYR A 185 -6.13 -12.66 -12.64
CA TYR A 185 -7.26 -11.76 -12.90
C TYR A 185 -8.60 -12.50 -12.99
N ALA A 186 -8.72 -13.58 -12.24
CA ALA A 186 -9.93 -14.38 -12.13
C ALA A 186 -10.97 -13.73 -11.21
N PRO A 187 -12.29 -13.84 -11.51
CA PRO A 187 -13.35 -13.36 -10.61
C PRO A 187 -13.19 -13.89 -9.18
N ALA A 188 -12.87 -15.18 -9.01
CA ALA A 188 -12.67 -15.80 -7.70
C ALA A 188 -11.46 -15.24 -6.91
N ASN A 189 -10.54 -14.53 -7.60
CA ASN A 189 -9.38 -13.87 -7.00
C ASN A 189 -9.58 -12.37 -6.80
N ALA A 190 -10.80 -11.86 -6.95
CA ALA A 190 -11.11 -10.43 -6.94
C ALA A 190 -12.21 -10.06 -5.93
N VAL A 191 -12.23 -8.78 -5.59
CA VAL A 191 -13.30 -8.12 -4.84
C VAL A 191 -13.76 -6.92 -5.64
N LEU A 192 -15.06 -6.87 -5.98
CA LEU A 192 -15.72 -5.70 -6.52
C LEU A 192 -16.36 -4.92 -5.36
N THR A 193 -16.05 -3.65 -5.26
CA THR A 193 -16.64 -2.74 -4.25
C THR A 193 -17.39 -1.62 -4.93
N VAL A 194 -18.61 -1.34 -4.46
CA VAL A 194 -19.40 -0.17 -4.85
C VAL A 194 -19.80 0.59 -3.59
N ALA A 195 -19.45 1.87 -3.53
CA ALA A 195 -19.85 2.76 -2.44
C ALA A 195 -20.50 4.04 -2.99
N GLY A 196 -21.43 4.63 -2.27
CA GLY A 196 -22.09 5.89 -2.66
C GLY A 196 -23.58 5.76 -2.98
N ASP A 197 -24.08 6.63 -3.87
CA ASP A 197 -25.50 6.81 -4.12
C ASP A 197 -26.05 5.77 -5.09
N PHE A 198 -26.63 4.70 -4.52
CA PHE A 198 -27.35 3.64 -5.24
C PHE A 198 -28.25 2.86 -4.29
N THR A 199 -29.22 2.10 -4.84
CA THR A 199 -29.93 1.09 -4.07
C THR A 199 -29.27 -0.27 -4.23
N VAL A 200 -29.27 -1.07 -3.14
CA VAL A 200 -28.63 -2.41 -3.13
C VAL A 200 -29.21 -3.31 -4.22
N GLU A 201 -30.52 -3.26 -4.42
CA GLU A 201 -31.23 -4.06 -5.42
C GLU A 201 -30.81 -3.71 -6.84
N ALA A 202 -30.77 -2.41 -7.18
CA ALA A 202 -30.34 -1.95 -8.49
C ALA A 202 -28.86 -2.28 -8.76
N ALA A 203 -27.98 -2.11 -7.76
CA ALA A 203 -26.58 -2.46 -7.90
C ALA A 203 -26.39 -3.97 -8.13
N LYS A 204 -27.11 -4.83 -7.40
CA LYS A 204 -27.06 -6.29 -7.59
C LYS A 204 -27.51 -6.70 -9.00
N GLU A 205 -28.60 -6.10 -9.50
CA GLU A 205 -29.07 -6.39 -10.87
C GLU A 205 -28.04 -6.00 -11.94
N LEU A 206 -27.43 -4.83 -11.80
CA LEU A 206 -26.39 -4.36 -12.74
C LEU A 206 -25.13 -5.22 -12.64
N ILE A 207 -24.70 -5.57 -11.45
CA ILE A 207 -23.52 -6.43 -11.21
C ILE A 207 -23.74 -7.82 -11.82
N GLU A 208 -24.90 -8.43 -11.59
CA GLU A 208 -25.24 -9.73 -12.21
C GLU A 208 -25.24 -9.64 -13.74
N ARG A 209 -25.81 -8.56 -14.31
CA ARG A 209 -25.88 -8.33 -15.74
C ARG A 209 -24.49 -8.26 -16.40
N HIS A 210 -23.53 -7.57 -15.76
CA HIS A 210 -22.23 -7.30 -16.37
C HIS A 210 -21.15 -8.30 -15.97
N PHE A 211 -21.18 -8.81 -14.74
CA PHE A 211 -20.15 -9.72 -14.21
C PHE A 211 -20.58 -11.18 -14.15
N GLY A 212 -21.90 -11.47 -14.19
CA GLY A 212 -22.42 -12.82 -13.98
C GLY A 212 -21.95 -13.85 -15.01
N ASP A 213 -21.69 -13.42 -16.24
CA ASP A 213 -21.22 -14.25 -17.33
C ASP A 213 -19.68 -14.18 -17.57
N VAL A 214 -18.95 -13.41 -16.76
CA VAL A 214 -17.48 -13.45 -16.79
C VAL A 214 -17.01 -14.84 -16.42
N PRO A 215 -16.17 -15.50 -17.26
CA PRO A 215 -15.80 -16.90 -17.06
C PRO A 215 -15.18 -17.14 -15.68
N ALA A 216 -15.72 -18.14 -14.97
CA ALA A 216 -15.15 -18.59 -13.71
C ALA A 216 -13.77 -19.22 -13.96
N ARG A 217 -12.79 -18.86 -13.14
CA ARG A 217 -11.47 -19.44 -13.10
C ARG A 217 -11.09 -19.75 -11.65
N PRO A 218 -10.30 -20.80 -11.40
CA PRO A 218 -9.92 -21.13 -10.03
C PRO A 218 -9.09 -20.00 -9.39
N ARG A 219 -9.29 -19.78 -8.10
CA ARG A 219 -8.43 -18.89 -7.33
C ARG A 219 -7.02 -19.49 -7.26
N PRO A 220 -5.96 -18.73 -7.60
CA PRO A 220 -4.59 -19.23 -7.52
C PRO A 220 -4.20 -19.48 -6.06
N GLN A 221 -3.27 -20.42 -5.87
CA GLN A 221 -2.64 -20.59 -4.56
C GLN A 221 -1.67 -19.43 -4.33
N ARG A 222 -1.81 -18.75 -3.18
CA ARG A 222 -0.88 -17.69 -2.81
C ARG A 222 0.50 -18.27 -2.49
N PRO A 223 1.59 -17.64 -2.97
CA PRO A 223 2.93 -18.03 -2.56
C PRO A 223 3.13 -17.76 -1.05
N SER A 224 4.10 -18.46 -0.45
CA SER A 224 4.54 -18.17 0.91
C SER A 224 5.46 -16.95 0.92
N PHE A 225 5.17 -16.00 1.81
CA PHE A 225 6.01 -14.84 2.08
C PHE A 225 6.77 -14.95 3.41
N ALA A 226 6.78 -16.16 3.98
CA ALA A 226 7.46 -16.40 5.26
C ALA A 226 8.94 -16.02 5.21
N GLU A 227 9.38 -15.31 6.23
CA GLU A 227 10.76 -14.86 6.43
C GLU A 227 11.40 -15.57 7.61
N PRO A 228 12.70 -15.91 7.53
CA PRO A 228 13.41 -16.36 8.71
C PRO A 228 13.47 -15.23 9.76
N PRO A 229 13.46 -15.55 11.06
CA PRO A 229 13.56 -14.51 12.08
C PRO A 229 14.89 -13.74 11.96
N PRO A 230 14.88 -12.41 12.15
CA PRO A 230 16.12 -11.63 12.13
C PRO A 230 17.02 -12.05 13.31
N THR A 231 18.30 -12.21 13.06
CA THR A 231 19.27 -12.70 14.05
C THR A 231 20.36 -11.70 14.40
N THR A 232 20.52 -10.64 13.62
CA THR A 232 21.55 -9.61 13.77
C THR A 232 21.13 -8.32 13.06
N GLU A 233 21.74 -7.22 13.48
CA GLU A 233 21.64 -5.95 12.74
C GLU A 233 22.34 -6.09 11.37
N VAL A 234 21.66 -5.64 10.31
CA VAL A 234 22.22 -5.58 8.96
C VAL A 234 22.35 -4.11 8.55
N ARG A 235 23.48 -3.75 7.96
CA ARG A 235 23.74 -2.38 7.48
C ARG A 235 24.07 -2.38 5.99
N ALA A 236 23.56 -1.38 5.27
CA ALA A 236 23.90 -1.10 3.89
C ALA A 236 24.04 0.41 3.67
N ASP A 237 24.85 0.79 2.69
CA ASP A 237 25.00 2.16 2.25
C ASP A 237 24.66 2.28 0.76
N HIS A 238 23.93 3.31 0.41
CA HIS A 238 23.57 3.64 -0.97
C HIS A 238 24.11 5.02 -1.33
N PRO A 239 25.16 5.10 -2.16
CA PRO A 239 25.66 6.38 -2.65
C PRO A 239 24.67 6.99 -3.63
N ASP A 240 24.21 8.21 -3.36
CA ASP A 240 23.30 8.96 -4.22
C ASP A 240 23.95 10.29 -4.65
N PRO A 241 24.31 10.44 -5.95
CA PRO A 241 24.92 11.67 -6.44
C PRO A 241 23.96 12.88 -6.45
N LEU A 242 22.67 12.64 -6.33
CA LEU A 242 21.65 13.69 -6.34
C LEU A 242 21.20 14.10 -4.93
N ALA A 243 21.49 13.29 -3.91
CA ALA A 243 21.07 13.59 -2.55
C ALA A 243 21.82 14.81 -1.99
N PRO A 244 21.12 15.84 -1.49
CA PRO A 244 21.75 17.01 -0.89
C PRO A 244 22.25 16.76 0.54
N LEU A 245 21.64 15.82 1.27
CA LEU A 245 21.95 15.48 2.66
C LEU A 245 22.02 13.97 2.85
N PRO A 246 22.79 13.47 3.83
CA PRO A 246 22.68 12.08 4.23
C PRO A 246 21.29 11.77 4.80
N ALA A 247 20.82 10.55 4.53
CA ALA A 247 19.59 10.03 5.10
C ALA A 247 19.82 8.63 5.66
N VAL A 248 19.02 8.25 6.65
CA VAL A 248 18.99 6.90 7.21
C VAL A 248 17.57 6.38 7.27
N ALA A 249 17.39 5.12 6.93
CA ALA A 249 16.17 4.36 7.19
C ALA A 249 16.52 3.17 8.10
N ILE A 250 15.78 3.04 9.19
CA ILE A 250 15.86 1.91 10.11
C ILE A 250 14.58 1.11 9.93
N GLY A 251 14.69 -0.17 9.56
CA GLY A 251 13.56 -1.05 9.35
C GLY A 251 13.52 -2.18 10.36
N TYR A 252 12.33 -2.47 10.86
CA TYR A 252 12.04 -3.61 11.73
C TYR A 252 10.91 -4.42 11.13
N ARG A 253 10.87 -5.73 11.38
CA ARG A 253 9.70 -6.56 11.13
C ARG A 253 8.78 -6.48 12.33
N ILE A 254 7.48 -6.37 12.09
CA ILE A 254 6.45 -6.20 13.11
C ILE A 254 5.39 -7.29 13.01
N PRO A 255 4.51 -7.44 14.02
CA PRO A 255 3.43 -8.44 13.99
C PRO A 255 2.57 -8.38 12.74
N ASP A 256 1.99 -9.53 12.39
CA ASP A 256 1.05 -9.66 11.27
C ASP A 256 -0.15 -8.71 11.44
N PRO A 257 -0.35 -7.76 10.51
CA PRO A 257 -1.47 -6.83 10.59
C PRO A 257 -2.84 -7.53 10.50
N ILE A 258 -2.88 -8.77 10.01
CA ILE A 258 -4.14 -9.52 9.84
C ILE A 258 -4.45 -10.35 11.08
N ASP A 259 -3.53 -11.23 11.49
CA ASP A 259 -3.75 -12.17 12.58
C ASP A 259 -3.48 -11.53 13.96
N GLU A 260 -2.64 -10.50 14.04
CA GLU A 260 -2.23 -9.80 15.26
C GLU A 260 -2.58 -8.30 15.23
N LEU A 261 -3.76 -7.96 14.69
CA LEU A 261 -4.16 -6.57 14.43
C LEU A 261 -4.01 -5.64 15.63
N ASP A 262 -4.42 -6.04 16.84
CA ASP A 262 -4.31 -5.16 18.02
C ASP A 262 -2.85 -4.91 18.42
N ALA A 263 -1.96 -5.89 18.25
CA ALA A 263 -0.53 -5.69 18.41
C ALA A 263 0.02 -4.75 17.33
N TYR A 264 -0.39 -4.92 16.09
CA TYR A 264 -0.02 -4.03 14.98
C TYR A 264 -0.48 -2.58 15.21
N LEU A 265 -1.70 -2.35 15.71
CA LEU A 265 -2.21 -1.02 16.05
C LEU A 265 -1.37 -0.32 17.12
N ALA A 266 -0.75 -1.08 18.05
CA ALA A 266 0.16 -0.50 19.02
C ALA A 266 1.42 0.10 18.36
N TYR A 267 1.92 -0.48 17.28
CA TYR A 267 3.03 0.11 16.49
C TYR A 267 2.61 1.37 15.74
N LEU A 268 1.37 1.43 15.21
CA LEU A 268 0.85 2.67 14.62
C LEU A 268 0.82 3.81 15.64
N VAL A 269 0.35 3.52 16.85
CA VAL A 269 0.31 4.50 17.93
C VAL A 269 1.71 4.87 18.39
N LEU A 270 2.63 3.90 18.47
CA LEU A 270 4.05 4.14 18.76
C LEU A 270 4.69 5.09 17.75
N ALA A 271 4.45 4.89 16.44
CA ALA A 271 4.93 5.79 15.41
C ALA A 271 4.46 7.24 15.64
N GLY A 272 3.20 7.41 16.02
CA GLY A 272 2.64 8.71 16.38
C GLY A 272 3.29 9.34 17.61
N VAL A 273 3.51 8.56 18.67
CA VAL A 273 4.24 9.01 19.88
C VAL A 273 5.65 9.47 19.53
N LEU A 274 6.31 8.74 18.63
CA LEU A 274 7.69 9.05 18.24
C LEU A 274 7.79 10.30 17.37
N THR A 275 6.90 10.49 16.38
CA THR A 275 7.14 11.49 15.33
C THR A 275 5.93 12.35 14.94
N ASP A 276 4.72 12.14 15.49
CA ASP A 276 3.54 12.89 15.06
C ASP A 276 3.42 14.27 15.71
N GLY A 277 3.87 15.28 14.97
CA GLY A 277 3.87 16.69 15.33
C GLY A 277 5.07 17.10 16.20
N ASP A 278 5.27 18.40 16.30
CA ASP A 278 6.46 19.04 16.92
C ASP A 278 6.72 18.60 18.36
N GLY A 279 5.67 18.25 19.11
CA GLY A 279 5.78 17.81 20.50
C GLY A 279 6.06 16.31 20.69
N SER A 280 6.25 15.56 19.60
CA SER A 280 6.56 14.12 19.66
C SER A 280 7.99 13.85 20.10
N ARG A 281 8.25 12.63 20.57
CA ARG A 281 9.48 12.28 21.30
C ARG A 281 10.75 12.49 20.48
N LEU A 282 10.79 11.95 19.26
CA LEU A 282 11.98 12.06 18.40
C LEU A 282 12.11 13.47 17.80
N GLN A 283 11.01 14.18 17.54
CA GLN A 283 11.08 15.58 17.12
C GLN A 283 11.72 16.44 18.21
N GLN A 284 11.27 16.29 19.45
CA GLN A 284 11.82 17.04 20.58
C GLN A 284 13.28 16.67 20.88
N ARG A 285 13.63 15.40 20.77
CA ARG A 285 15.00 14.94 21.07
C ARG A 285 15.97 15.28 19.94
N LEU A 286 15.66 14.84 18.69
CA LEU A 286 16.64 14.84 17.60
C LEU A 286 16.67 16.16 16.84
N VAL A 287 15.49 16.82 16.65
CA VAL A 287 15.41 18.06 15.87
C VAL A 287 15.64 19.28 16.76
N TYR A 288 14.85 19.43 17.83
CA TYR A 288 14.89 20.65 18.65
C TYR A 288 15.95 20.61 19.76
N GLY A 289 16.15 19.47 20.40
CA GLY A 289 17.07 19.29 21.53
C GLY A 289 18.52 19.13 21.08
N ASP A 290 18.86 17.95 20.62
CA ASP A 290 20.24 17.58 20.27
C ASP A 290 20.68 18.12 18.90
N GLN A 291 19.74 18.57 18.07
CA GLN A 291 19.96 19.10 16.72
C GLN A 291 20.78 18.15 15.82
N LEU A 292 20.53 16.85 15.96
CA LEU A 292 21.25 15.81 15.22
C LEU A 292 20.65 15.61 13.81
N VAL A 293 19.36 15.87 13.64
CA VAL A 293 18.66 15.67 12.37
C VAL A 293 17.83 16.90 11.97
N THR A 294 17.59 17.04 10.68
CA THR A 294 16.71 18.09 10.14
C THR A 294 15.26 17.64 10.06
N GLU A 295 15.06 16.32 9.91
CA GLU A 295 13.74 15.70 9.78
C GLU A 295 13.81 14.28 10.32
N VAL A 296 12.74 13.83 10.98
CA VAL A 296 12.56 12.44 11.42
C VAL A 296 11.10 12.03 11.28
N SER A 297 10.85 10.82 10.78
CA SER A 297 9.51 10.24 10.69
C SER A 297 9.54 8.75 11.06
N ALA A 298 8.39 8.23 11.50
CA ALA A 298 8.19 6.81 11.76
C ALA A 298 6.82 6.37 11.24
N GLY A 299 6.71 5.10 10.83
CA GLY A 299 5.46 4.55 10.31
C GLY A 299 5.46 3.04 10.18
N CYS A 300 4.28 2.48 9.97
CA CYS A 300 4.07 1.07 9.64
C CYS A 300 3.79 0.90 8.15
N GLY A 301 4.28 -0.20 7.59
CA GLY A 301 4.17 -0.51 6.17
C GLY A 301 5.15 0.29 5.31
N MET A 302 5.66 -0.34 4.26
CA MET A 302 6.60 0.33 3.34
C MET A 302 5.88 1.37 2.46
N PHE A 303 4.59 1.18 2.20
CA PHE A 303 3.73 2.06 1.40
C PHE A 303 2.64 2.74 2.25
N GLY A 304 2.40 2.23 3.43
CA GLY A 304 1.38 2.67 4.35
C GLY A 304 0.84 1.51 5.20
N PRO A 305 0.11 1.80 6.26
CA PRO A 305 -0.47 0.77 7.11
C PRO A 305 -1.64 0.06 6.40
N PHE A 306 -1.84 -1.21 6.70
CA PHE A 306 -2.93 -2.07 6.20
C PHE A 306 -2.89 -2.40 4.70
N GLU A 307 -1.75 -2.19 4.02
CA GLU A 307 -1.61 -2.43 2.58
C GLU A 307 -0.92 -3.75 2.23
N ALA A 308 -0.45 -4.48 3.23
CA ALA A 308 0.23 -5.75 3.07
C ALA A 308 -0.17 -6.76 4.14
N ARG A 309 0.11 -8.04 3.87
CA ARG A 309 0.08 -9.14 4.83
C ARG A 309 1.44 -9.29 5.50
N ASP A 310 1.57 -10.27 6.40
CA ASP A 310 2.88 -10.66 6.96
C ASP A 310 3.87 -11.09 5.86
N PRO A 311 5.15 -10.67 5.94
CA PRO A 311 5.73 -9.73 6.91
C PRO A 311 5.43 -8.27 6.55
N ASP A 312 5.18 -7.46 7.58
CA ASP A 312 5.09 -6.01 7.45
C ASP A 312 6.20 -5.31 8.25
N THR A 313 6.33 -4.01 8.10
CA THR A 313 7.49 -3.25 8.55
C THR A 313 7.10 -2.11 9.48
N PHE A 314 8.00 -1.80 10.43
CA PHE A 314 8.05 -0.50 11.10
C PHE A 314 9.32 0.21 10.64
N THR A 315 9.21 1.43 10.18
CA THR A 315 10.33 2.22 9.68
C THR A 315 10.50 3.50 10.48
N ILE A 316 11.77 3.86 10.73
CA ILE A 316 12.16 5.20 11.19
C ILE A 316 13.10 5.75 10.14
N THR A 317 12.79 6.93 9.60
CA THR A 317 13.66 7.63 8.64
C THR A 317 14.11 8.97 9.22
N ALA A 318 15.33 9.38 8.92
CA ALA A 318 15.84 10.68 9.31
C ALA A 318 16.78 11.25 8.24
N MET A 319 16.77 12.57 8.11
CA MET A 319 17.75 13.32 7.34
C MET A 319 18.63 14.13 8.27
N TYR A 320 19.94 14.17 8.03
CA TYR A 320 20.90 14.83 8.92
C TYR A 320 22.00 15.58 8.16
N SER A 321 22.69 16.50 8.87
CA SER A 321 23.81 17.24 8.27
C SER A 321 25.00 16.32 8.00
N PRO A 322 25.77 16.54 6.91
CA PRO A 322 27.00 15.78 6.63
C PRO A 322 28.05 15.86 7.75
N GLU A 323 27.97 16.87 8.62
CA GLU A 323 28.88 17.04 9.77
C GLU A 323 28.48 16.16 10.97
N VAL A 324 27.27 15.60 10.97
CA VAL A 324 26.77 14.73 12.02
C VAL A 324 27.11 13.27 11.68
N ALA A 325 27.74 12.57 12.61
CA ALA A 325 27.93 11.13 12.47
C ALA A 325 26.63 10.36 12.70
N LEU A 326 26.47 9.21 12.02
CA LEU A 326 25.28 8.39 12.14
C LEU A 326 25.08 7.78 13.53
N ASP A 327 26.15 7.29 14.18
CA ASP A 327 26.05 6.57 15.47
C ASP A 327 25.36 7.38 16.58
N PRO A 328 25.61 8.69 16.78
CA PRO A 328 24.83 9.51 17.70
C PRO A 328 23.34 9.58 17.38
N VAL A 329 22.96 9.59 16.10
CA VAL A 329 21.55 9.59 15.68
C VAL A 329 20.89 8.27 16.08
N LEU A 330 21.54 7.14 15.77
CA LEU A 330 21.06 5.80 16.14
C LEU A 330 20.96 5.64 17.66
N ALA A 331 21.99 6.09 18.39
CA ALA A 331 22.01 6.01 19.85
C ALA A 331 20.84 6.80 20.48
N ALA A 332 20.55 7.99 20.01
CA ALA A 332 19.45 8.81 20.51
C ALA A 332 18.07 8.19 20.20
N ILE A 333 17.90 7.54 19.04
CA ILE A 333 16.70 6.77 18.71
C ILE A 333 16.54 5.58 19.65
N ASP A 334 17.61 4.79 19.84
CA ASP A 334 17.62 3.61 20.69
C ASP A 334 17.31 3.97 22.15
N GLU A 335 17.90 5.05 22.68
CA GLU A 335 17.64 5.55 24.03
C GLU A 335 16.15 5.96 24.20
N GLU A 336 15.52 6.55 23.19
CA GLU A 336 14.12 6.94 23.27
C GLU A 336 13.18 5.73 23.21
N LEU A 337 13.49 4.74 22.36
CA LEU A 337 12.78 3.46 22.34
C LEU A 337 12.90 2.72 23.68
N GLU A 338 14.10 2.66 24.27
CA GLU A 338 14.33 2.04 25.58
C GLU A 338 13.60 2.79 26.70
N ARG A 339 13.54 4.13 26.63
CA ARG A 339 12.77 4.94 27.58
C ARG A 339 11.28 4.61 27.49
N LEU A 340 10.71 4.51 26.29
CA LEU A 340 9.32 4.09 26.08
C LEU A 340 9.07 2.65 26.51
N ALA A 341 10.03 1.75 26.28
CA ALA A 341 9.96 0.36 26.73
C ALA A 341 9.93 0.23 28.25
N SER A 342 10.61 1.15 28.96
CA SER A 342 10.73 1.14 30.43
C SER A 342 9.67 1.97 31.12
N THR A 343 9.20 3.04 30.46
CA THR A 343 8.23 3.99 31.00
C THR A 343 7.18 4.27 29.92
N PRO A 344 6.00 3.65 30.02
CA PRO A 344 4.92 3.85 29.05
C PRO A 344 4.58 5.34 28.86
N PRO A 345 4.05 5.75 27.69
CA PRO A 345 3.55 7.10 27.51
C PRO A 345 2.43 7.39 28.50
N ASP A 346 2.34 8.64 28.94
CA ASP A 346 1.25 9.00 29.84
C ASP A 346 -0.10 9.03 29.09
N GLN A 347 -1.20 9.00 29.86
CA GLN A 347 -2.54 8.91 29.32
C GLN A 347 -2.92 10.14 28.44
N ALA A 348 -2.37 11.30 28.73
CA ALA A 348 -2.67 12.53 27.98
C ALA A 348 -1.94 12.51 26.62
N GLU A 349 -0.67 12.06 26.60
CA GLU A 349 0.10 11.87 25.37
C GLU A 349 -0.58 10.82 24.46
N LEU A 350 -0.95 9.69 25.03
CA LEU A 350 -1.62 8.61 24.30
C LEU A 350 -2.97 9.06 23.73
N ALA A 351 -3.82 9.70 24.54
CA ALA A 351 -5.13 10.20 24.11
C ALA A 351 -5.03 11.20 22.95
N LYS A 352 -4.00 12.06 22.96
CA LYS A 352 -3.73 13.00 21.86
C LYS A 352 -3.45 12.25 20.55
N ILE A 353 -2.57 11.25 20.59
CA ILE A 353 -2.17 10.49 19.39
C ILE A 353 -3.32 9.66 18.84
N THR A 354 -3.99 8.91 19.71
CA THR A 354 -5.13 8.06 19.28
C THR A 354 -6.30 8.89 18.74
N ALA A 355 -6.59 10.04 19.33
CA ALA A 355 -7.60 10.96 18.81
C ALA A 355 -7.24 11.53 17.43
N ARG A 356 -5.96 11.83 17.18
CA ARG A 356 -5.49 12.27 15.85
C ARG A 356 -5.62 11.17 14.81
N TRP A 357 -5.24 9.95 15.15
CA TRP A 357 -5.42 8.78 14.27
C TRP A 357 -6.90 8.54 13.94
N ALA A 358 -7.77 8.53 14.95
CA ALA A 358 -9.20 8.36 14.74
C ALA A 358 -9.79 9.47 13.85
N ALA A 359 -9.41 10.72 14.10
CA ALA A 359 -9.85 11.85 13.28
C ALA A 359 -9.31 11.76 11.83
N SER A 360 -8.07 11.31 11.64
CA SER A 360 -7.48 11.12 10.32
C SER A 360 -8.22 10.04 9.53
N LEU A 361 -8.52 8.89 10.15
CA LEU A 361 -9.28 7.80 9.53
C LEU A 361 -10.70 8.25 9.14
N HIS A 362 -11.39 8.97 10.03
CA HIS A 362 -12.71 9.51 9.70
C HIS A 362 -12.65 10.46 8.50
N LYS A 363 -11.69 11.39 8.49
CA LYS A 363 -11.49 12.33 7.38
C LYS A 363 -11.12 11.63 6.08
N GLU A 364 -10.29 10.59 6.14
CA GLU A 364 -9.88 9.80 4.98
C GLU A 364 -11.08 9.05 4.40
N HIS A 365 -11.84 8.35 5.24
CA HIS A 365 -12.99 7.55 4.79
C HIS A 365 -14.26 8.38 4.51
N ASP A 366 -14.27 9.68 4.80
CA ASP A 366 -15.30 10.62 4.32
C ASP A 366 -15.21 10.83 2.80
N ARG A 367 -14.01 10.69 2.23
CA ARG A 367 -13.80 10.73 0.78
C ARG A 367 -14.28 9.44 0.14
N ILE A 368 -15.14 9.54 -0.86
CA ILE A 368 -15.74 8.38 -1.53
C ILE A 368 -14.67 7.42 -2.11
N VAL A 369 -13.61 7.94 -2.72
CA VAL A 369 -12.54 7.13 -3.30
C VAL A 369 -11.81 6.34 -2.21
N SER A 370 -11.37 6.99 -1.14
CA SER A 370 -10.63 6.33 -0.05
C SER A 370 -11.47 5.29 0.66
N ARG A 371 -12.76 5.59 0.89
CA ARG A 371 -13.69 4.64 1.49
C ARG A 371 -13.93 3.43 0.60
N THR A 372 -14.11 3.62 -0.71
CA THR A 372 -14.29 2.52 -1.67
C THR A 372 -13.08 1.61 -1.70
N LEU A 373 -11.88 2.18 -1.77
CA LEU A 373 -10.61 1.43 -1.78
C LEU A 373 -10.38 0.70 -0.47
N ALA A 374 -10.59 1.35 0.68
CA ALA A 374 -10.42 0.71 1.98
C ALA A 374 -11.38 -0.47 2.19
N LEU A 375 -12.66 -0.33 1.80
CA LEU A 375 -13.64 -1.41 1.87
C LEU A 375 -13.19 -2.63 1.04
N GLY A 376 -12.68 -2.41 -0.17
CA GLY A 376 -12.19 -3.45 -1.05
C GLY A 376 -10.93 -4.13 -0.52
N ALA A 377 -9.94 -3.34 -0.09
CA ALA A 377 -8.70 -3.85 0.49
C ALA A 377 -8.96 -4.66 1.77
N PHE A 378 -9.83 -4.19 2.67
CA PHE A 378 -10.13 -4.91 3.91
C PHE A 378 -10.98 -6.16 3.68
N GLU A 379 -11.86 -6.19 2.68
CA GLU A 379 -12.49 -7.44 2.26
C GLU A 379 -11.45 -8.42 1.70
N LEU A 380 -10.53 -7.93 0.87
CA LEU A 380 -9.52 -8.77 0.24
C LEU A 380 -8.53 -9.36 1.25
N LEU A 381 -7.95 -8.50 2.10
CA LEU A 381 -6.86 -8.85 3.01
C LEU A 381 -7.38 -9.49 4.31
N TYR A 382 -8.42 -8.91 4.92
CA TYR A 382 -8.92 -9.28 6.25
C TYR A 382 -10.22 -10.10 6.21
N GLY A 383 -10.91 -10.15 5.06
CA GLY A 383 -12.24 -10.74 4.98
C GLY A 383 -13.30 -9.97 5.79
N ASN A 384 -13.03 -8.73 6.15
CA ASN A 384 -13.89 -7.86 6.95
C ASN A 384 -13.86 -6.40 6.47
N PRO A 385 -14.73 -5.99 5.55
CA PRO A 385 -14.78 -4.61 5.08
C PRO A 385 -15.28 -3.64 6.17
N SER A 386 -16.00 -4.12 7.19
CA SER A 386 -16.48 -3.29 8.30
C SER A 386 -15.35 -2.74 9.16
N LEU A 387 -14.16 -3.30 9.05
CA LEU A 387 -12.96 -2.84 9.75
C LEU A 387 -12.67 -1.36 9.48
N VAL A 388 -13.03 -0.83 8.30
CA VAL A 388 -12.98 0.61 7.97
C VAL A 388 -13.62 1.46 9.07
N TYR A 389 -14.74 0.98 9.64
CA TYR A 389 -15.52 1.71 10.66
C TYR A 389 -15.12 1.37 12.09
N GLU A 390 -14.48 0.21 12.30
CA GLU A 390 -14.07 -0.28 13.62
C GLU A 390 -12.69 0.28 14.05
N LEU A 391 -11.79 0.54 13.11
CA LEU A 391 -10.41 0.96 13.38
C LEU A 391 -10.31 2.20 14.29
N PRO A 392 -11.11 3.29 14.13
CA PRO A 392 -11.01 4.45 15.01
C PRO A 392 -11.22 4.10 16.48
N GLU A 393 -12.18 3.23 16.79
CA GLU A 393 -12.46 2.77 18.15
C GLU A 393 -11.35 1.85 18.66
N ARG A 394 -10.89 0.91 17.84
CA ARG A 394 -9.79 -0.02 18.20
C ARG A 394 -8.49 0.71 18.49
N ILE A 395 -8.13 1.71 17.68
CA ILE A 395 -6.95 2.56 17.93
C ILE A 395 -7.11 3.35 19.22
N SER A 396 -8.32 3.87 19.49
CA SER A 396 -8.60 4.60 20.73
C SER A 396 -8.53 3.72 21.98
N ALA A 397 -8.65 2.42 21.84
CA ALA A 397 -8.55 1.43 22.92
C ALA A 397 -7.11 0.97 23.20
N ILE A 398 -6.12 1.38 22.41
CA ILE A 398 -4.71 1.02 22.62
C ILE A 398 -4.22 1.59 23.96
N THR A 399 -3.59 0.73 24.77
CA THR A 399 -3.11 1.08 26.12
C THR A 399 -1.67 1.57 26.13
N PRO A 400 -1.25 2.35 27.14
CA PRO A 400 0.16 2.72 27.33
C PRO A 400 1.10 1.51 27.37
N ASP A 401 0.68 0.43 28.01
CA ASP A 401 1.47 -0.81 28.15
C ASP A 401 1.65 -1.50 26.78
N ALA A 402 0.65 -1.46 25.92
CA ALA A 402 0.76 -2.00 24.55
C ALA A 402 1.80 -1.22 23.72
N VAL A 403 1.80 0.10 23.82
CA VAL A 403 2.82 0.96 23.17
C VAL A 403 4.22 0.69 23.72
N SER A 404 4.35 0.52 25.03
CA SER A 404 5.61 0.15 25.68
C SER A 404 6.11 -1.21 25.22
N ALA A 405 5.22 -2.20 25.10
CA ALA A 405 5.56 -3.53 24.59
C ALA A 405 6.03 -3.47 23.12
N ALA A 406 5.39 -2.67 22.28
CA ALA A 406 5.81 -2.42 20.90
C ALA A 406 7.22 -1.79 20.84
N ALA A 407 7.48 -0.74 21.65
CA ALA A 407 8.79 -0.12 21.71
C ALA A 407 9.88 -1.11 22.15
N LYS A 408 9.58 -1.97 23.15
CA LYS A 408 10.50 -2.99 23.65
C LYS A 408 10.88 -4.06 22.61
N ALA A 409 10.00 -4.30 21.64
CA ALA A 409 10.26 -5.28 20.58
C ALA A 409 11.15 -4.73 19.46
N LEU A 410 11.27 -3.41 19.31
CA LEU A 410 12.15 -2.75 18.32
C LEU A 410 13.60 -2.72 18.82
N ARG A 411 14.31 -3.82 18.64
CA ARG A 411 15.64 -4.02 19.20
C ARG A 411 16.73 -3.81 18.15
N PRO A 412 17.92 -3.30 18.55
CA PRO A 412 19.06 -3.13 17.64
C PRO A 412 19.50 -4.42 16.93
N ASP A 413 19.38 -5.58 17.60
CA ASP A 413 19.79 -6.87 17.04
C ASP A 413 18.78 -7.51 16.05
N SER A 414 17.67 -6.82 15.76
CA SER A 414 16.61 -7.32 14.88
C SER A 414 16.24 -6.35 13.75
N ARG A 415 17.12 -5.40 13.43
CA ARG A 415 16.84 -4.32 12.47
C ARG A 415 17.76 -4.33 11.25
N ALA A 416 17.30 -3.66 10.21
CA ALA A 416 18.11 -3.25 9.07
C ALA A 416 18.34 -1.74 9.12
N ILE A 417 19.53 -1.29 8.76
CA ILE A 417 19.90 0.12 8.64
C ILE A 417 20.39 0.36 7.22
N LEU A 418 19.70 1.25 6.52
CA LEU A 418 20.09 1.73 5.21
C LEU A 418 20.50 3.19 5.32
N THR A 419 21.71 3.53 4.89
CA THR A 419 22.15 4.92 4.71
C THR A 419 22.08 5.32 3.25
N VAL A 420 21.71 6.57 3.00
CA VAL A 420 21.91 7.24 1.71
C VAL A 420 22.98 8.28 1.92
N THR A 421 24.09 8.15 1.19
CA THR A 421 25.25 9.03 1.32
C THR A 421 25.38 9.90 0.07
N PRO A 422 25.41 11.25 0.21
CA PRO A 422 25.70 12.13 -0.91
C PRO A 422 27.04 11.78 -1.55
N SER A 423 27.05 11.48 -2.86
CA SER A 423 28.25 11.09 -3.60
C SER A 423 28.60 12.05 -4.74
N GLY A 424 27.77 13.06 -5.02
CA GLY A 424 28.07 14.15 -5.92
C GLY A 424 29.07 15.09 -5.25
N GLY A 425 30.34 15.04 -5.70
CA GLY A 425 31.36 15.95 -5.21
C GLY A 425 30.97 17.38 -5.53
N ALA A 426 31.20 18.29 -4.59
CA ALA A 426 31.25 19.71 -4.88
C ALA A 426 32.36 19.94 -5.92
N GLU A 427 32.00 20.22 -7.19
CA GLU A 427 32.82 20.97 -8.09
C GLU A 427 32.57 22.46 -7.91
#